data_11fddd68acab006703de57f35e833633
#
_entry.id   11fddd68acab006703de57f35e833633
#
_cell.length_a   1.000
_cell.length_b   1.000
_cell.length_c   1.000
_cell.angle_alpha   90.00
_cell.angle_beta   90.00
_cell.angle_gamma   90.00
#
_symmetry.space_group_name_H-M   'P 1'
#
loop_
_entity.id
_entity.type
_entity.pdbx_description
1 polymer ?
#
loop_
_entity_poly.entity_id
_entity_poly.type
_entity_poly.pdbx_seq_one_letter_code
_entity_poly.pdbx_strand_id
1 'polypeptide(L)'
;DEFHHLSADEDNILGRQLNKLIVRDEVHIVAMTGSYFRGDAVPILLPQNEEKFETVTYTYYEQLNGYEHLKQLDIGYYFYSGSYADDILQVLDPAEKTIVHIPNVNSRESTKDKIREVEHIIEELGEWQGADPATGFQLVKTPEGRLLKIADLVDDDSTKRDRVSTALKDPVQKNNRDHVDIIIALGMAKEGFDWIWCE
;
A
#
# COMPACT_ATOMS: atom_id res chain seq x y z
N ASP A 1 14.09 -14.03 1.64
CA ASP A 1 12.88 -13.35 1.19
C ASP A 1 13.01 -11.85 1.47
N GLU A 2 12.27 -11.01 0.73
CA GLU A 2 12.33 -9.54 0.87
C GLU A 2 13.75 -8.97 0.73
N PHE A 3 14.49 -9.50 -0.24
CA PHE A 3 15.90 -9.17 -0.44
C PHE A 3 16.15 -7.69 -0.75
N HIS A 4 15.14 -6.98 -1.25
CA HIS A 4 15.20 -5.54 -1.53
C HIS A 4 15.35 -4.66 -0.26
N HIS A 5 15.12 -5.20 0.96
CA HIS A 5 15.40 -4.47 2.20
C HIS A 5 16.88 -4.40 2.56
N LEU A 6 17.73 -5.13 1.85
CA LEU A 6 19.17 -5.02 1.98
C LEU A 6 19.68 -3.77 1.26
N SER A 7 20.85 -3.33 1.66
CA SER A 7 21.57 -2.21 1.03
C SER A 7 23.05 -2.48 1.05
N ALA A 8 23.71 -2.10 -0.02
CA ALA A 8 25.17 -2.09 -0.08
C ALA A 8 25.81 -0.99 0.80
N ASP A 9 25.00 -0.12 1.40
CA ASP A 9 25.46 0.93 2.32
C ASP A 9 26.15 0.31 3.54
N GLU A 10 27.27 0.91 3.96
CA GLU A 10 28.06 0.46 5.11
C GLU A 10 27.31 0.53 6.44
N ASP A 11 26.31 1.41 6.55
CA ASP A 11 25.46 1.54 7.73
C ASP A 11 24.36 0.46 7.81
N ASN A 12 24.09 -0.26 6.73
CA ASN A 12 23.13 -1.35 6.73
C ASN A 12 23.68 -2.63 7.38
N ILE A 13 23.15 -2.97 8.55
CA ILE A 13 23.61 -4.12 9.33
C ILE A 13 23.42 -5.44 8.55
N LEU A 14 22.27 -5.61 7.88
CA LEU A 14 21.96 -6.82 7.12
C LEU A 14 22.87 -6.93 5.90
N GLY A 15 23.12 -5.84 5.18
CA GLY A 15 24.03 -5.79 4.05
C GLY A 15 25.46 -6.18 4.46
N ARG A 16 25.94 -5.69 5.60
CA ARG A 16 27.27 -6.08 6.13
C ARG A 16 27.35 -7.55 6.50
N GLN A 17 26.28 -8.15 7.04
CA GLN A 17 26.26 -9.57 7.36
C GLN A 17 26.22 -10.42 6.08
N LEU A 18 25.42 -10.00 5.10
CA LEU A 18 25.39 -10.67 3.80
C LEU A 18 26.75 -10.67 3.11
N ASN A 19 27.45 -9.53 3.11
CA ASN A 19 28.79 -9.42 2.53
C ASN A 19 29.81 -10.40 3.17
N LYS A 20 29.67 -10.66 4.48
CA LYS A 20 30.49 -11.68 5.16
C LYS A 20 30.14 -13.13 4.73
N LEU A 21 28.90 -13.36 4.34
CA LEU A 21 28.44 -14.70 3.87
C LEU A 21 28.81 -14.93 2.41
N ILE A 22 28.72 -13.91 1.56
CA ILE A 22 29.03 -14.01 0.11
C ILE A 22 30.47 -14.42 -0.17
N VAL A 23 31.40 -14.12 0.73
CA VAL A 23 32.84 -14.46 0.58
C VAL A 23 33.17 -15.87 1.09
N ARG A 24 32.18 -16.62 1.60
CA ARG A 24 32.39 -17.95 2.15
C ARG A 24 31.99 -19.01 1.11
N ASP A 25 32.93 -19.85 0.73
CA ASP A 25 32.73 -20.90 -0.29
C ASP A 25 31.74 -21.99 0.14
N GLU A 26 31.51 -22.18 1.44
CA GLU A 26 30.63 -23.22 1.98
C GLU A 26 29.16 -22.74 2.12
N VAL A 27 28.87 -21.50 1.77
CA VAL A 27 27.53 -20.92 1.98
C VAL A 27 26.82 -20.74 0.65
N HIS A 28 25.65 -21.32 0.53
CA HIS A 28 24.74 -21.09 -0.59
C HIS A 28 23.69 -20.06 -0.16
N ILE A 29 23.53 -18.99 -0.95
CA ILE A 29 22.59 -17.90 -0.69
C ILE A 29 21.51 -17.95 -1.75
N VAL A 30 20.25 -18.10 -1.32
CA VAL A 30 19.07 -17.93 -2.17
C VAL A 30 18.41 -16.63 -1.77
N ALA A 31 18.44 -15.66 -2.68
CA ALA A 31 17.83 -14.35 -2.50
C ALA A 31 16.55 -14.27 -3.32
N MET A 32 15.44 -13.91 -2.67
CA MET A 32 14.14 -13.77 -3.32
C MET A 32 13.56 -12.39 -3.02
N THR A 33 12.96 -11.76 -4.02
CA THR A 33 12.27 -10.49 -3.86
C THR A 33 11.26 -10.32 -4.98
N GLY A 34 10.12 -9.69 -4.68
CA GLY A 34 9.14 -9.28 -5.68
C GLY A 34 9.61 -8.08 -6.52
N SER A 35 10.60 -7.34 -6.03
CA SER A 35 11.20 -6.22 -6.77
C SER A 35 12.67 -6.09 -6.41
N TYR A 36 13.55 -6.16 -7.41
CA TYR A 36 14.98 -5.88 -7.24
C TYR A 36 15.27 -4.38 -7.34
N PHE A 37 14.37 -3.57 -6.80
CA PHE A 37 14.47 -2.12 -6.87
C PHE A 37 13.98 -1.48 -5.57
N ARG A 38 14.83 -0.66 -4.97
CA ARG A 38 14.56 0.00 -3.69
C ARG A 38 13.84 1.35 -3.80
N GLY A 39 13.86 1.94 -4.99
CA GLY A 39 13.34 3.30 -5.20
C GLY A 39 14.29 4.42 -4.75
N ASP A 40 15.49 4.09 -4.27
CA ASP A 40 16.57 5.03 -3.97
C ASP A 40 17.80 4.78 -4.86
N ALA A 41 18.84 5.64 -4.74
CA ALA A 41 20.03 5.52 -5.55
C ALA A 41 21.07 4.50 -5.01
N VAL A 42 20.77 3.84 -3.89
CA VAL A 42 21.68 2.89 -3.26
C VAL A 42 21.42 1.48 -3.80
N PRO A 43 22.41 0.80 -4.37
CA PRO A 43 22.23 -0.57 -4.85
C PRO A 43 22.00 -1.55 -3.69
N ILE A 44 21.26 -2.62 -3.97
CA ILE A 44 21.04 -3.72 -3.01
C ILE A 44 22.36 -4.47 -2.78
N LEU A 45 23.06 -4.78 -3.86
CA LEU A 45 24.39 -5.38 -3.84
C LEU A 45 25.39 -4.49 -4.57
N LEU A 46 26.65 -4.56 -4.16
CA LEU A 46 27.73 -4.03 -4.98
C LEU A 46 27.88 -4.86 -6.26
N PRO A 47 28.24 -4.26 -7.42
CA PRO A 47 28.33 -4.98 -8.70
C PRO A 47 29.20 -6.25 -8.62
N GLN A 48 30.32 -6.19 -7.93
CA GLN A 48 31.23 -7.34 -7.73
C GLN A 48 30.62 -8.48 -6.92
N ASN A 49 29.61 -8.21 -6.11
CA ASN A 49 28.85 -9.22 -5.36
C ASN A 49 27.68 -9.75 -6.19
N GLU A 50 27.07 -8.91 -6.99
CA GLU A 50 25.97 -9.27 -7.89
C GLU A 50 26.43 -10.28 -8.95
N GLU A 51 27.63 -10.13 -9.50
CA GLU A 51 28.25 -11.06 -10.44
C GLU A 51 28.40 -12.50 -9.93
N LYS A 52 28.30 -12.71 -8.61
CA LYS A 52 28.38 -14.04 -7.97
C LYS A 52 27.03 -14.76 -7.91
N PHE A 53 25.94 -14.07 -8.25
CA PHE A 53 24.60 -14.64 -8.25
C PHE A 53 24.17 -15.05 -9.64
N GLU A 54 23.58 -16.20 -9.76
CA GLU A 54 22.78 -16.55 -10.93
C GLU A 54 21.38 -15.98 -10.76
N THR A 55 20.96 -15.11 -11.68
CA THR A 55 19.68 -14.41 -11.58
C THR A 55 18.61 -15.14 -12.38
N VAL A 56 17.53 -15.50 -11.71
CA VAL A 56 16.30 -16.02 -12.34
C VAL A 56 15.22 -14.97 -12.17
N THR A 57 14.69 -14.48 -13.29
CA THR A 57 13.61 -13.49 -13.29
C THR A 57 12.31 -14.12 -13.76
N TYR A 58 11.26 -13.97 -12.96
CA TYR A 58 9.89 -14.24 -13.34
C TYR A 58 9.17 -12.90 -13.47
N THR A 59 8.89 -12.50 -14.69
CA THR A 59 8.38 -11.15 -14.94
C THR A 59 6.94 -11.00 -14.49
N TYR A 60 6.53 -9.77 -14.21
CA TYR A 60 5.15 -9.44 -13.87
C TYR A 60 4.16 -9.86 -14.98
N TYR A 61 4.56 -9.75 -16.24
CA TYR A 61 3.76 -10.22 -17.38
C TYR A 61 3.58 -11.74 -17.39
N GLU A 62 4.63 -12.49 -17.09
CA GLU A 62 4.53 -13.95 -16.97
C GLU A 62 3.62 -14.34 -15.81
N GLN A 63 3.73 -13.65 -14.69
CA GLN A 63 2.85 -13.84 -13.53
C GLN A 63 1.40 -13.57 -13.91
N LEU A 64 1.08 -12.41 -14.49
CA LEU A 64 -0.28 -12.04 -14.88
C LEU A 64 -0.89 -13.00 -15.92
N ASN A 65 -0.11 -13.42 -16.91
CA ASN A 65 -0.56 -14.39 -17.92
C ASN A 65 -0.80 -15.79 -17.35
N GLY A 66 -0.21 -16.12 -16.19
CA GLY A 66 -0.44 -17.37 -15.48
C GLY A 66 -1.63 -17.36 -14.52
N TYR A 67 -2.24 -16.22 -14.25
CA TYR A 67 -3.40 -16.13 -13.35
C TYR A 67 -4.69 -16.54 -14.08
N GLU A 68 -5.19 -17.73 -13.78
CA GLU A 68 -6.49 -18.21 -14.29
C GLU A 68 -7.70 -17.46 -13.70
N HIS A 69 -7.51 -16.77 -12.57
CA HIS A 69 -8.56 -16.13 -11.81
C HIS A 69 -8.56 -14.59 -11.89
N LEU A 70 -7.55 -14.00 -12.51
CA LEU A 70 -7.52 -12.55 -12.75
C LEU A 70 -8.46 -12.25 -13.93
N LYS A 71 -9.56 -11.56 -13.64
CA LYS A 71 -10.56 -11.22 -14.67
C LYS A 71 -10.08 -10.06 -15.55
N GLN A 72 -9.59 -9.00 -14.91
CA GLN A 72 -9.14 -7.78 -15.57
C GLN A 72 -8.16 -7.05 -14.65
N LEU A 73 -7.16 -6.40 -15.26
CA LEU A 73 -6.28 -5.45 -14.60
C LEU A 73 -6.11 -4.24 -15.52
N ASP A 74 -6.56 -3.09 -15.07
CA ASP A 74 -6.35 -1.81 -15.74
C ASP A 74 -5.39 -0.97 -14.91
N ILE A 75 -4.37 -0.40 -15.57
CA ILE A 75 -3.40 0.48 -14.92
C ILE A 75 -3.51 1.86 -15.55
N GLY A 76 -4.05 2.81 -14.80
CA GLY A 76 -4.14 4.21 -15.19
C GLY A 76 -3.00 5.03 -14.59
N TYR A 77 -2.49 5.98 -15.37
CA TYR A 77 -1.56 7.01 -14.90
C TYR A 77 -2.24 8.36 -14.97
N TYR A 78 -2.32 9.04 -13.83
CA TYR A 78 -2.90 10.37 -13.73
C TYR A 78 -1.83 11.38 -13.36
N PHE A 79 -1.82 12.52 -14.05
CA PHE A 79 -0.89 13.62 -13.82
C PHE A 79 -1.64 14.80 -13.21
N TYR A 80 -1.17 15.28 -12.08
CA TYR A 80 -1.77 16.39 -11.34
C TYR A 80 -0.78 17.53 -11.18
N SER A 81 -1.31 18.74 -10.93
CA SER A 81 -0.51 19.92 -10.58
C SER A 81 -1.01 20.49 -9.25
N GLY A 82 -0.15 20.56 -8.24
CA GLY A 82 -0.56 20.96 -6.88
C GLY A 82 -0.63 19.78 -5.93
N SER A 83 -1.67 19.68 -5.10
CA SER A 83 -1.90 18.53 -4.24
C SER A 83 -2.64 17.43 -5.01
N TYR A 84 -2.19 16.18 -4.88
CA TYR A 84 -2.92 15.04 -5.44
C TYR A 84 -4.32 14.89 -4.84
N ALA A 85 -4.52 15.33 -3.61
CA ALA A 85 -5.81 15.23 -2.92
C ALA A 85 -6.88 16.14 -3.54
N ASP A 86 -6.49 17.29 -4.10
CA ASP A 86 -7.41 18.20 -4.78
C ASP A 86 -8.02 17.58 -6.06
N ASP A 87 -7.27 16.67 -6.67
CA ASP A 87 -7.65 16.04 -7.93
C ASP A 87 -8.13 14.57 -7.75
N ILE A 88 -8.22 14.08 -6.52
CA ILE A 88 -8.46 12.65 -6.24
C ILE A 88 -9.80 12.15 -6.82
N LEU A 89 -10.83 12.99 -6.83
CA LEU A 89 -12.14 12.64 -7.39
C LEU A 89 -12.16 12.51 -8.92
N GLN A 90 -11.07 12.87 -9.60
CA GLN A 90 -10.94 12.63 -11.04
C GLN A 90 -10.57 11.17 -11.33
N VAL A 91 -10.08 10.43 -10.33
CA VAL A 91 -9.66 9.02 -10.45
C VAL A 91 -10.41 8.10 -9.50
N LEU A 92 -10.98 8.63 -8.42
CA LEU A 92 -11.74 7.88 -7.43
C LEU A 92 -13.23 7.91 -7.76
N ASP A 93 -13.80 6.76 -8.10
CA ASP A 93 -15.26 6.61 -8.19
C ASP A 93 -15.82 6.16 -6.83
N PRO A 94 -16.63 6.99 -6.15
CA PRO A 94 -17.24 6.61 -4.88
C PRO A 94 -18.20 5.41 -4.96
N ALA A 95 -18.60 4.99 -6.16
CA ALA A 95 -19.44 3.81 -6.37
C ALA A 95 -18.64 2.49 -6.28
N GLU A 96 -17.34 2.57 -6.50
CA GLU A 96 -16.44 1.41 -6.47
C GLU A 96 -15.83 1.17 -5.08
N LYS A 97 -15.38 -0.05 -4.85
CA LYS A 97 -14.69 -0.45 -3.61
C LYS A 97 -13.19 -0.20 -3.75
N THR A 98 -12.69 0.84 -3.12
CA THR A 98 -11.36 1.37 -3.40
C THR A 98 -10.44 1.38 -2.19
N ILE A 99 -9.18 1.05 -2.39
CA ILE A 99 -8.11 1.31 -1.42
C ILE A 99 -7.35 2.55 -1.88
N VAL A 100 -7.40 3.59 -1.07
CA VAL A 100 -6.60 4.81 -1.27
C VAL A 100 -5.32 4.69 -0.45
N HIS A 101 -4.20 4.57 -1.13
CA HIS A 101 -2.90 4.53 -0.48
C HIS A 101 -2.26 5.91 -0.52
N ILE A 102 -2.28 6.62 0.61
CA ILE A 102 -1.67 7.95 0.70
C ILE A 102 -0.15 7.88 0.80
N PRO A 103 0.58 8.89 0.30
CA PRO A 103 2.04 8.94 0.35
C PRO A 103 2.59 8.95 1.78
N ASN A 104 3.76 8.36 1.96
CA ASN A 104 4.50 8.50 3.22
C ASN A 104 4.88 9.97 3.43
N VAL A 105 4.87 10.46 4.67
CA VAL A 105 5.23 11.83 5.04
C VAL A 105 6.62 12.27 4.55
N ASN A 106 7.51 11.33 4.28
CA ASN A 106 8.84 11.58 3.75
C ASN A 106 8.88 11.61 2.21
N SER A 107 7.81 11.25 1.53
CA SER A 107 7.75 11.33 0.07
C SER A 107 7.61 12.77 -0.41
N ARG A 108 7.92 13.02 -1.69
CA ARG A 108 7.79 14.35 -2.29
C ARG A 108 6.34 14.77 -2.49
N GLU A 109 5.48 13.80 -2.71
CA GLU A 109 4.05 13.96 -2.98
C GLU A 109 3.25 14.30 -1.73
N SER A 110 3.78 13.98 -0.54
CA SER A 110 3.10 14.22 0.74
C SER A 110 3.08 15.70 1.10
N THR A 111 1.96 16.17 1.62
CA THR A 111 1.81 17.50 2.23
C THR A 111 2.52 17.61 3.59
N LYS A 112 3.05 16.50 4.12
CA LYS A 112 3.66 16.31 5.44
C LYS A 112 2.65 16.24 6.59
N ASP A 113 1.38 16.40 6.31
CA ASP A 113 0.27 16.29 7.28
C ASP A 113 -0.74 15.24 6.78
N LYS A 114 -0.47 13.99 7.12
CA LYS A 114 -1.28 12.84 6.67
C LYS A 114 -2.72 12.87 7.18
N ILE A 115 -2.96 13.45 8.36
CA ILE A 115 -4.31 13.57 8.93
C ILE A 115 -5.13 14.55 8.08
N ARG A 116 -4.53 15.68 7.76
CA ARG A 116 -5.17 16.68 6.92
C ARG A 116 -5.40 16.20 5.49
N GLU A 117 -4.50 15.35 4.96
CA GLU A 117 -4.71 14.70 3.65
C GLU A 117 -5.97 13.81 3.68
N VAL A 118 -6.16 13.02 4.74
CA VAL A 118 -7.36 12.18 4.91
C VAL A 118 -8.62 13.03 5.09
N GLU A 119 -8.56 14.05 5.94
CA GLU A 119 -9.69 14.97 6.13
C GLU A 119 -10.10 15.61 4.80
N HIS A 120 -9.14 16.08 4.01
CA HIS A 120 -9.41 16.69 2.71
C HIS A 120 -10.05 15.69 1.72
N ILE A 121 -9.56 14.46 1.66
CA ILE A 121 -10.18 13.41 0.84
C ILE A 121 -11.63 13.15 1.27
N ILE A 122 -11.89 13.13 2.58
CA ILE A 122 -13.24 12.94 3.12
C ILE A 122 -14.16 14.12 2.75
N GLU A 123 -13.65 15.36 2.86
CA GLU A 123 -14.39 16.58 2.49
C GLU A 123 -14.73 16.60 1.00
N GLU A 124 -13.82 16.20 0.12
CA GLU A 124 -14.08 16.11 -1.31
C GLU A 124 -15.13 15.05 -1.67
N LEU A 125 -15.19 13.93 -0.92
CA LEU A 125 -16.17 12.87 -1.13
C LEU A 125 -17.60 13.28 -0.71
N GLY A 126 -17.75 14.20 0.23
CA GLY A 126 -19.07 14.70 0.65
C GLY A 126 -19.13 15.21 2.08
N GLU A 127 -20.34 15.23 2.62
CA GLU A 127 -20.61 15.75 3.97
C GLU A 127 -20.34 14.66 5.03
N TRP A 128 -19.39 14.94 5.91
CA TRP A 128 -19.07 14.06 7.03
C TRP A 128 -20.21 13.98 8.06
N GLN A 129 -20.66 12.78 8.39
CA GLN A 129 -21.77 12.49 9.28
C GLN A 129 -21.34 11.94 10.65
N GLY A 130 -20.04 11.88 10.92
CA GLY A 130 -19.47 11.30 12.13
C GLY A 130 -18.84 9.93 11.92
N ALA A 131 -18.36 9.34 13.00
CA ALA A 131 -17.82 7.99 12.99
C ALA A 131 -18.85 6.98 13.53
N ASP A 132 -18.96 5.83 12.89
CA ASP A 132 -19.77 4.71 13.39
C ASP A 132 -19.18 4.21 14.72
N PRO A 133 -19.94 4.23 15.82
CA PRO A 133 -19.43 3.82 17.12
C PRO A 133 -18.98 2.36 17.21
N ALA A 134 -19.56 1.48 16.38
CA ALA A 134 -19.26 0.06 16.41
C ALA A 134 -17.95 -0.27 15.67
N THR A 135 -17.78 0.29 14.46
CA THR A 135 -16.66 -0.02 13.58
C THR A 135 -15.54 1.01 13.61
N GLY A 136 -15.87 2.25 13.95
CA GLY A 136 -14.97 3.39 13.83
C GLY A 136 -14.87 3.94 12.41
N PHE A 137 -15.64 3.42 11.46
CA PHE A 137 -15.63 3.91 10.08
C PHE A 137 -16.20 5.33 10.02
N GLN A 138 -15.57 6.18 9.22
CA GLN A 138 -16.08 7.51 8.92
C GLN A 138 -17.31 7.38 7.99
N LEU A 139 -18.38 8.06 8.34
CA LEU A 139 -19.61 8.09 7.56
C LEU A 139 -19.64 9.38 6.76
N VAL A 140 -19.74 9.28 5.45
CA VAL A 140 -19.73 10.44 4.54
C VAL A 140 -20.91 10.34 3.58
N LYS A 141 -21.71 11.39 3.53
CA LYS A 141 -22.85 11.47 2.63
C LYS A 141 -22.45 12.16 1.33
N THR A 142 -22.46 11.45 0.22
CA THR A 142 -22.14 12.03 -1.09
C THR A 142 -23.21 13.04 -1.54
N PRO A 143 -22.91 13.90 -2.52
CA PRO A 143 -23.90 14.82 -3.10
C PRO A 143 -25.14 14.13 -3.64
N GLU A 144 -25.02 12.90 -4.13
CA GLU A 144 -26.13 12.06 -4.64
C GLU A 144 -26.94 11.42 -3.52
N GLY A 145 -26.53 11.59 -2.26
CA GLY A 145 -27.23 11.09 -1.07
C GLY A 145 -26.84 9.68 -0.62
N ARG A 146 -25.83 9.06 -1.24
CA ARG A 146 -25.27 7.78 -0.78
C ARG A 146 -24.48 7.98 0.51
N LEU A 147 -24.62 7.07 1.45
CA LEU A 147 -23.80 7.05 2.66
C LEU A 147 -22.61 6.11 2.46
N LEU A 148 -21.41 6.68 2.39
CA LEU A 148 -20.18 5.94 2.31
C LEU A 148 -19.65 5.58 3.71
N LYS A 149 -19.05 4.40 3.81
CA LYS A 149 -18.33 3.92 5.00
C LYS A 149 -16.85 3.87 4.65
N ILE A 150 -16.06 4.73 5.30
CA ILE A 150 -14.65 4.89 5.02
C ILE A 150 -13.83 4.38 6.21
N ALA A 151 -12.99 3.40 5.99
CA ALA A 151 -12.05 2.89 6.97
C ALA A 151 -10.76 3.72 6.94
N ASP A 152 -10.56 4.57 7.93
CA ASP A 152 -9.34 5.36 8.09
C ASP A 152 -8.32 4.59 8.95
N LEU A 153 -7.23 4.14 8.31
CA LEU A 153 -6.10 3.46 8.96
C LEU A 153 -4.90 4.39 9.19
N VAL A 154 -5.11 5.69 9.04
CA VAL A 154 -4.04 6.71 9.11
C VAL A 154 -4.09 7.53 10.40
N ASP A 155 -5.26 7.62 11.07
CA ASP A 155 -5.45 8.37 12.33
C ASP A 155 -4.29 8.12 13.33
N ASP A 156 -3.82 9.16 14.00
CA ASP A 156 -2.72 9.05 14.98
C ASP A 156 -3.14 8.34 16.28
N ASP A 157 -4.43 8.32 16.59
CA ASP A 157 -4.97 7.58 17.74
C ASP A 157 -4.98 6.06 17.45
N SER A 158 -4.07 5.35 18.12
CA SER A 158 -3.96 3.89 17.96
C SER A 158 -5.25 3.15 18.34
N THR A 159 -6.02 3.66 19.31
CA THR A 159 -7.29 3.02 19.74
C THR A 159 -8.33 3.09 18.62
N LYS A 160 -8.39 4.21 17.90
CA LYS A 160 -9.27 4.34 16.75
C LYS A 160 -8.83 3.42 15.61
N ARG A 161 -7.53 3.43 15.26
CA ARG A 161 -6.98 2.52 14.22
C ARG A 161 -7.22 1.06 14.55
N ASP A 162 -7.03 0.64 15.81
CA ASP A 162 -7.24 -0.74 16.24
C ASP A 162 -8.71 -1.14 16.12
N ARG A 163 -9.64 -0.24 16.41
CA ARG A 163 -11.07 -0.46 16.22
C ARG A 163 -11.41 -0.67 14.75
N VAL A 164 -10.96 0.23 13.88
CA VAL A 164 -11.13 0.14 12.43
C VAL A 164 -10.51 -1.15 11.89
N SER A 165 -9.28 -1.46 12.27
CA SER A 165 -8.59 -2.68 11.87
C SER A 165 -9.31 -3.95 12.33
N THR A 166 -9.87 -3.95 13.53
CA THR A 166 -10.65 -5.07 14.06
C THR A 166 -11.93 -5.26 13.26
N ALA A 167 -12.63 -4.16 12.94
CA ALA A 167 -13.86 -4.21 12.13
C ALA A 167 -13.58 -4.73 10.70
N LEU A 168 -12.46 -4.33 10.08
CA LEU A 168 -12.06 -4.84 8.77
C LEU A 168 -11.70 -6.33 8.78
N LYS A 169 -11.21 -6.84 9.90
CA LYS A 169 -10.83 -8.27 10.07
C LYS A 169 -11.96 -9.14 10.58
N ASP A 170 -13.15 -8.61 10.79
CA ASP A 170 -14.29 -9.39 11.28
C ASP A 170 -14.66 -10.49 10.28
N PRO A 171 -14.50 -11.78 10.64
CA PRO A 171 -14.77 -12.88 9.74
C PRO A 171 -16.24 -12.97 9.32
N VAL A 172 -17.15 -12.43 10.13
CA VAL A 172 -18.58 -12.38 9.79
C VAL A 172 -18.84 -11.41 8.64
N GLN A 173 -18.05 -10.34 8.57
CA GLN A 173 -18.17 -9.29 7.56
C GLN A 173 -17.31 -9.54 6.31
N LYS A 174 -16.44 -10.53 6.30
CA LYS A 174 -15.53 -10.80 5.17
C LYS A 174 -16.26 -10.94 3.83
N ASN A 175 -17.46 -11.53 3.83
CA ASN A 175 -18.26 -11.75 2.64
C ASN A 175 -19.35 -10.67 2.43
N ASN A 176 -19.36 -9.61 3.21
CA ASN A 176 -20.29 -8.50 3.08
C ASN A 176 -19.66 -7.36 2.28
N ARG A 177 -20.01 -7.24 1.00
CA ARG A 177 -19.52 -6.18 0.12
C ARG A 177 -19.84 -4.77 0.67
N ASP A 178 -20.97 -4.63 1.36
CA ASP A 178 -21.42 -3.33 1.87
C ASP A 178 -20.92 -3.01 3.30
N HIS A 179 -19.95 -3.79 3.79
CA HIS A 179 -19.34 -3.54 5.09
C HIS A 179 -18.52 -2.25 5.11
N VAL A 180 -17.71 -2.03 4.06
CA VAL A 180 -16.90 -0.84 3.86
C VAL A 180 -16.89 -0.44 2.38
N ASP A 181 -16.77 0.84 2.08
CA ASP A 181 -16.72 1.37 0.71
C ASP A 181 -15.31 1.75 0.29
N ILE A 182 -14.60 2.50 1.15
CA ILE A 182 -13.26 2.99 0.88
C ILE A 182 -12.35 2.68 2.08
N ILE A 183 -11.13 2.26 1.80
CA ILE A 183 -10.09 2.09 2.82
C ILE A 183 -8.97 3.08 2.53
N ILE A 184 -8.66 3.96 3.48
CA ILE A 184 -7.53 4.89 3.38
C ILE A 184 -6.38 4.35 4.23
N ALA A 185 -5.23 4.13 3.62
CA ALA A 185 -4.10 3.49 4.28
C ALA A 185 -2.76 4.18 3.97
N LEU A 186 -1.85 4.10 4.93
CA LEU A 186 -0.46 4.52 4.81
C LEU A 186 0.45 3.29 5.00
N GLY A 187 1.09 2.82 3.97
CA GLY A 187 2.06 1.73 4.07
C GLY A 187 1.48 0.34 4.38
N MET A 188 0.46 0.22 5.22
CA MET A 188 -0.13 -1.06 5.63
C MET A 188 -0.73 -1.88 4.49
N ALA A 189 -1.24 -1.20 3.45
CA ALA A 189 -1.86 -1.86 2.30
C ALA A 189 -0.85 -2.29 1.22
N LYS A 190 0.45 -2.11 1.48
CA LYS A 190 1.48 -2.45 0.49
C LYS A 190 1.67 -3.94 0.29
N GLU A 191 1.54 -4.71 1.35
CA GLU A 191 1.85 -6.14 1.34
C GLU A 191 0.85 -6.93 2.18
N GLY A 192 0.30 -7.99 1.61
CA GLY A 192 -0.55 -8.94 2.33
C GLY A 192 -1.91 -8.40 2.80
N PHE A 193 -2.40 -7.30 2.24
CA PHE A 193 -3.74 -6.80 2.53
C PHE A 193 -4.75 -7.51 1.63
N ASP A 194 -5.58 -8.35 2.23
CA ASP A 194 -6.59 -9.14 1.52
C ASP A 194 -7.98 -8.53 1.70
N TRP A 195 -8.42 -7.80 0.69
CA TRP A 195 -9.80 -7.31 0.59
C TRP A 195 -10.41 -7.70 -0.77
N ILE A 196 -11.20 -8.76 -0.73
CA ILE A 196 -11.73 -9.42 -1.93
C ILE A 196 -12.69 -8.55 -2.77
N TRP A 197 -13.16 -7.44 -2.23
CA TRP A 197 -14.10 -6.51 -2.87
C TRP A 197 -13.44 -5.30 -3.54
N CYS A 198 -12.12 -5.15 -3.42
CA CYS A 198 -11.39 -4.07 -4.08
C CYS A 198 -11.57 -4.15 -5.60
N GLU A 199 -12.03 -3.06 -6.18
CA GLU A 199 -12.31 -2.88 -7.62
C GLU A 199 -11.28 -1.97 -8.28
#